data_e222d322bca31209b2451ebd95d57ebd
#
_entry.id   e222d322bca31209b2451ebd95d57ebd
#
_cell.length_a   1.000
_cell.length_b   1.000
_cell.length_c   1.000
_cell.angle_alpha   90.00
_cell.angle_beta   90.00
_cell.angle_gamma   90.00
#
_symmetry.space_group_name_H-M   'P 1'
#
loop_
_entity.id
_entity.type
_entity.pdbx_description
1 polymer ?
#
loop_
_entity_poly.entity_id
_entity_poly.type
_entity_poly.pdbx_seq_one_letter_code
_entity_poly.pdbx_strand_id
1 'polypeptide(L)'
;NADGEQDGAIQGSVNVVKGATSLPQVEYERRRRYQDYEKMDEYPEIGAALDIYADDATQTHLDGEMLTVETEDERVKDAVDQFVSETNLDKFLWDIVRNMCKYGDCFVENIVDMNNPDAGIQRLKVLNPVFIFRREDRFGYLKGFIQEVPQSTAAAQQYGQGAKLDKKNTIQLDRNQLIHFRLHTSDSNFYPYGKSICAPGVRAWKSLRMMEDAMLIYRLHRAPERRIFYIDTGNLPQTKVEMFMERIKAKFKKEKFFNNDSGNADERFNPLSAEEDFFVPMKNGQGTKIETLPGAQNLGEIDDVRYFRDKVLA
;
A
#
# COMPACT_ATOMS: atom_id res chain seq x y z
N ASN A 1 -43.01 22.80 30.81
CA ASN A 1 -42.15 21.71 31.22
C ASN A 1 -41.40 21.24 29.98
N ALA A 2 -40.20 21.75 29.87
CA ALA A 2 -39.27 21.39 28.82
C ALA A 2 -38.31 20.38 29.40
N ASP A 3 -38.47 19.11 29.03
CA ASP A 3 -37.50 18.09 29.32
C ASP A 3 -36.42 18.13 28.24
N GLY A 4 -35.29 18.72 28.62
CA GLY A 4 -34.07 18.70 27.83
C GLY A 4 -33.47 17.29 27.87
N GLU A 5 -33.59 16.56 26.77
CA GLU A 5 -32.77 15.38 26.54
C GLU A 5 -31.30 15.81 26.40
N GLN A 6 -30.56 15.62 27.45
CA GLN A 6 -29.10 15.62 27.40
C GLN A 6 -28.65 14.35 26.69
N ASP A 7 -28.31 14.47 25.43
CA ASP A 7 -27.56 13.47 24.66
C ASP A 7 -26.20 13.24 25.33
N GLY A 8 -26.17 12.34 26.29
CA GLY A 8 -24.95 11.85 26.92
C GLY A 8 -24.18 11.01 25.93
N ALA A 9 -23.30 11.65 25.17
CA ALA A 9 -22.34 10.97 24.32
C ALA A 9 -21.41 10.12 25.21
N ILE A 10 -21.58 8.80 25.16
CA ILE A 10 -20.65 7.90 25.80
C ILE A 10 -19.38 7.80 24.97
N GLN A 11 -18.32 8.19 25.64
CA GLN A 11 -16.93 8.03 25.23
C GLN A 11 -16.59 6.54 25.17
N GLY A 12 -16.61 5.97 23.95
CA GLY A 12 -16.28 4.55 23.81
C GLY A 12 -16.20 4.01 22.40
N SER A 13 -16.23 4.83 21.40
CA SER A 13 -15.76 4.59 20.04
C SER A 13 -16.10 5.84 19.20
N VAL A 14 -15.07 6.48 18.71
CA VAL A 14 -15.17 7.78 18.02
C VAL A 14 -15.61 8.91 18.94
N ASN A 15 -14.82 9.22 19.95
CA ASN A 15 -14.79 10.55 20.51
C ASN A 15 -14.31 11.51 19.41
N VAL A 16 -15.23 12.06 18.65
CA VAL A 16 -14.97 13.33 17.95
C VAL A 16 -14.92 14.41 19.05
N VAL A 17 -13.86 14.38 19.82
CA VAL A 17 -13.55 15.43 20.77
C VAL A 17 -13.30 16.68 19.97
N LYS A 18 -14.11 17.70 20.18
CA LYS A 18 -13.84 19.07 19.72
C LYS A 18 -12.42 19.44 20.16
N GLY A 19 -11.46 19.37 19.22
CA GLY A 19 -10.08 19.80 19.45
C GLY A 19 -8.99 18.74 19.33
N ALA A 20 -9.28 17.45 19.20
CA ALA A 20 -8.23 16.43 19.04
C ALA A 20 -7.91 16.21 17.57
N THR A 21 -6.69 16.51 17.18
CA THR A 21 -6.10 16.26 15.85
C THR A 21 -5.70 14.80 15.62
N SER A 22 -5.89 13.93 16.61
CA SER A 22 -5.56 12.49 16.51
C SER A 22 -6.83 11.66 16.36
N LEU A 23 -6.85 10.81 15.33
CA LEU A 23 -7.83 9.75 15.20
C LEU A 23 -7.72 8.81 16.43
N PRO A 24 -8.84 8.22 16.90
CA PRO A 24 -8.77 7.17 17.90
C PRO A 24 -7.76 6.10 17.46
N GLN A 25 -7.03 5.51 18.41
CA GLN A 25 -5.95 4.56 18.11
C GLN A 25 -6.42 3.39 17.24
N VAL A 26 -7.64 2.92 17.46
CA VAL A 26 -8.25 1.83 16.66
C VAL A 26 -8.37 2.19 15.18
N GLU A 27 -8.80 3.42 14.87
CA GLU A 27 -8.93 3.90 13.49
C GLU A 27 -7.56 4.13 12.84
N TYR A 28 -6.59 4.60 13.62
CA TYR A 28 -5.21 4.73 13.14
C TYR A 28 -4.60 3.36 12.78
N GLU A 29 -4.79 2.36 13.63
CA GLU A 29 -4.33 0.99 13.37
C GLU A 29 -5.03 0.36 12.17
N ARG A 30 -6.34 0.61 12.00
CA ARG A 30 -7.09 0.17 10.83
C ARG A 30 -6.54 0.76 9.54
N ARG A 31 -6.31 2.07 9.49
CA ARG A 31 -5.69 2.73 8.34
C ARG A 31 -4.32 2.17 8.00
N ARG A 32 -3.51 1.93 9.01
CA ARG A 32 -2.19 1.34 8.84
C ARG A 32 -2.29 -0.07 8.22
N ARG A 33 -3.24 -0.89 8.69
CA ARG A 33 -3.49 -2.21 8.09
C ARG A 33 -3.90 -2.09 6.62
N TYR A 34 -4.81 -1.18 6.29
CA TYR A 34 -5.25 -0.98 4.91
C TYR A 34 -4.11 -0.51 4.00
N GLN A 35 -3.24 0.37 4.47
CA GLN A 35 -2.04 0.78 3.73
C GLN A 35 -1.06 -0.38 3.52
N ASP A 36 -0.93 -1.27 4.49
CA ASP A 36 -0.14 -2.50 4.33
C ASP A 36 -0.77 -3.38 3.23
N TYR A 37 -2.09 -3.56 3.21
CA TYR A 37 -2.79 -4.33 2.19
C TYR A 37 -2.70 -3.70 0.78
N GLU A 38 -2.73 -2.37 0.68
CA GLU A 38 -2.48 -1.68 -0.60
C GLU A 38 -1.09 -2.03 -1.16
N LYS A 39 -0.07 -1.98 -0.31
CA LYS A 39 1.29 -2.34 -0.70
C LYS A 39 1.46 -3.84 -1.00
N MET A 40 0.69 -4.70 -0.33
CA MET A 40 0.67 -6.14 -0.63
C MET A 40 0.02 -6.43 -1.98
N ASP A 41 -1.02 -5.69 -2.34
CA ASP A 41 -1.70 -5.81 -3.63
C ASP A 41 -0.81 -5.37 -4.82
N GLU A 42 0.13 -4.45 -4.59
CA GLU A 42 1.15 -4.07 -5.58
C GLU A 42 2.16 -5.21 -5.86
N TYR A 43 2.20 -6.23 -4.99
CA TYR A 43 3.07 -7.38 -5.16
C TYR A 43 2.41 -8.39 -6.10
N PRO A 44 3.04 -8.74 -7.25
CA PRO A 44 2.37 -9.45 -8.35
C PRO A 44 1.70 -10.75 -7.95
N GLU A 45 2.32 -11.54 -7.09
CA GLU A 45 1.79 -12.83 -6.65
C GLU A 45 0.56 -12.68 -5.75
N ILE A 46 0.56 -11.66 -4.88
CA ILE A 46 -0.56 -11.39 -3.98
C ILE A 46 -1.71 -10.75 -4.74
N GLY A 47 -1.42 -9.80 -5.63
CA GLY A 47 -2.43 -9.19 -6.52
C GLY A 47 -3.13 -10.25 -7.36
N ALA A 48 -2.37 -11.15 -8.01
CA ALA A 48 -2.94 -12.25 -8.77
C ALA A 48 -3.76 -13.21 -7.92
N ALA A 49 -3.34 -13.51 -6.69
CA ALA A 49 -4.12 -14.34 -5.77
C ALA A 49 -5.46 -13.68 -5.41
N LEU A 50 -5.46 -12.36 -5.15
CA LEU A 50 -6.71 -11.62 -4.87
C LEU A 50 -7.66 -11.62 -6.06
N ASP A 51 -7.14 -11.50 -7.29
CA ASP A 51 -7.93 -11.57 -8.52
C ASP A 51 -8.53 -12.97 -8.69
N ILE A 52 -7.75 -14.05 -8.45
CA ILE A 52 -8.26 -15.43 -8.50
C ILE A 52 -9.38 -15.66 -7.48
N TYR A 53 -9.23 -15.16 -6.24
CA TYR A 53 -10.31 -15.26 -5.24
C TYR A 53 -11.58 -14.52 -5.68
N ALA A 54 -11.43 -13.36 -6.30
CA ALA A 54 -12.57 -12.60 -6.81
C ALA A 54 -13.22 -13.34 -8.00
N ASP A 55 -12.44 -13.83 -8.95
CA ASP A 55 -12.90 -14.59 -10.11
C ASP A 55 -13.64 -15.87 -9.69
N ASP A 56 -13.09 -16.61 -8.72
CA ASP A 56 -13.68 -17.85 -8.24
C ASP A 56 -15.01 -17.60 -7.51
N ALA A 57 -15.09 -16.51 -6.74
CA ALA A 57 -16.29 -16.15 -6.01
C ALA A 57 -17.39 -15.51 -6.89
N THR A 58 -17.05 -15.04 -8.09
CA THR A 58 -17.97 -14.37 -9.02
C THR A 58 -18.11 -15.12 -10.34
N GLN A 59 -18.01 -16.45 -10.28
CA GLN A 59 -18.22 -17.29 -11.47
C GLN A 59 -19.67 -17.16 -11.97
N THR A 60 -19.79 -16.98 -13.27
CA THR A 60 -21.11 -16.96 -13.91
C THR A 60 -21.72 -18.36 -13.96
N HIS A 61 -23.00 -18.47 -13.71
CA HIS A 61 -23.77 -19.69 -13.95
C HIS A 61 -23.88 -19.98 -15.45
N LEU A 62 -24.40 -21.19 -15.80
CA LEU A 62 -24.58 -21.61 -17.19
C LEU A 62 -25.45 -20.65 -18.01
N ASP A 63 -26.30 -19.88 -17.34
CA ASP A 63 -27.20 -18.87 -17.92
C ASP A 63 -26.53 -17.52 -18.16
N GLY A 64 -25.25 -17.37 -17.76
CA GLY A 64 -24.46 -16.16 -17.98
C GLY A 64 -24.64 -15.07 -16.90
N GLU A 65 -25.45 -15.33 -15.87
CA GLU A 65 -25.69 -14.43 -14.75
C GLU A 65 -24.78 -14.79 -13.57
N MET A 66 -24.23 -13.78 -12.87
CA MET A 66 -23.42 -13.97 -11.65
C MET A 66 -24.31 -14.04 -10.40
N LEU A 67 -25.44 -13.34 -10.43
CA LEU A 67 -26.38 -13.24 -9.31
C LEU A 67 -27.73 -13.81 -9.72
N THR A 68 -28.13 -14.87 -9.08
CA THR A 68 -29.46 -15.47 -9.26
C THR A 68 -30.29 -15.27 -7.99
N VAL A 69 -31.50 -14.77 -8.13
CA VAL A 69 -32.41 -14.55 -7.01
C VAL A 69 -33.54 -15.56 -7.06
N GLU A 70 -33.64 -16.38 -6.03
CA GLU A 70 -34.72 -17.34 -5.85
C GLU A 70 -35.69 -16.84 -4.77
N THR A 71 -36.95 -16.70 -5.11
CA THR A 71 -38.04 -16.29 -4.19
C THR A 71 -39.36 -16.92 -4.60
N GLU A 72 -40.25 -17.16 -3.64
CA GLU A 72 -41.59 -17.68 -3.89
C GLU A 72 -42.58 -16.61 -4.40
N ASP A 73 -42.27 -15.31 -4.22
CA ASP A 73 -43.08 -14.18 -4.67
C ASP A 73 -42.52 -13.57 -5.95
N GLU A 74 -43.23 -13.76 -7.07
CA GLU A 74 -42.84 -13.22 -8.38
C GLU A 74 -42.67 -11.70 -8.37
N ARG A 75 -43.45 -10.95 -7.59
CA ARG A 75 -43.36 -9.50 -7.51
C ARG A 75 -42.02 -9.05 -6.85
N VAL A 76 -41.58 -9.83 -5.86
CA VAL A 76 -40.31 -9.57 -5.22
C VAL A 76 -39.17 -9.89 -6.18
N LYS A 77 -39.29 -10.97 -6.94
CA LYS A 77 -38.36 -11.36 -7.98
C LYS A 77 -38.19 -10.24 -9.01
N ASP A 78 -39.29 -9.81 -9.61
CA ASP A 78 -39.31 -8.77 -10.64
C ASP A 78 -38.68 -7.46 -10.12
N ALA A 79 -39.01 -7.07 -8.89
CA ALA A 79 -38.44 -5.85 -8.28
C ALA A 79 -36.91 -5.94 -8.05
N VAL A 80 -36.42 -7.13 -7.66
CA VAL A 80 -34.98 -7.33 -7.45
C VAL A 80 -34.23 -7.44 -8.78
N ASP A 81 -34.80 -8.15 -9.75
CA ASP A 81 -34.22 -8.28 -11.09
C ASP A 81 -34.16 -6.90 -11.79
N GLN A 82 -35.19 -6.08 -11.62
CA GLN A 82 -35.20 -4.70 -12.08
C GLN A 82 -34.07 -3.90 -11.40
N PHE A 83 -33.94 -3.99 -10.07
CA PHE A 83 -32.87 -3.30 -9.31
C PHE A 83 -31.49 -3.74 -9.78
N VAL A 84 -31.23 -5.03 -9.93
CA VAL A 84 -29.96 -5.58 -10.41
C VAL A 84 -29.62 -5.04 -11.81
N SER A 85 -30.63 -5.03 -12.69
CA SER A 85 -30.48 -4.52 -14.07
C SER A 85 -30.21 -3.02 -14.12
N GLU A 86 -31.00 -2.21 -13.38
CA GLU A 86 -30.83 -0.74 -13.34
C GLU A 86 -29.51 -0.30 -12.74
N THR A 87 -29.08 -0.95 -11.68
CA THR A 87 -27.83 -0.62 -10.98
C THR A 87 -26.61 -1.26 -11.61
N ASN A 88 -26.78 -2.22 -12.55
CA ASN A 88 -25.72 -3.06 -13.10
C ASN A 88 -24.88 -3.75 -12.00
N LEU A 89 -25.55 -4.26 -10.95
CA LEU A 89 -24.90 -4.84 -9.78
C LEU A 89 -23.93 -5.97 -10.16
N ASP A 90 -24.27 -6.79 -11.15
CA ASP A 90 -23.43 -7.87 -11.66
C ASP A 90 -22.02 -7.40 -12.01
N LYS A 91 -21.91 -6.24 -12.65
CA LYS A 91 -20.61 -5.68 -13.04
C LYS A 91 -19.77 -5.21 -11.86
N PHE A 92 -20.42 -4.81 -10.76
CA PHE A 92 -19.74 -4.34 -9.55
C PHE A 92 -19.44 -5.48 -8.56
N LEU A 93 -20.05 -6.64 -8.76
CA LEU A 93 -19.92 -7.75 -7.81
C LEU A 93 -18.47 -8.19 -7.65
N TRP A 94 -17.75 -8.29 -8.76
CA TRP A 94 -16.33 -8.60 -8.74
C TRP A 94 -15.51 -7.57 -7.95
N ASP A 95 -15.73 -6.28 -8.20
CA ASP A 95 -15.05 -5.20 -7.49
C ASP A 95 -15.37 -5.23 -5.98
N ILE A 96 -16.62 -5.52 -5.61
CA ILE A 96 -17.05 -5.65 -4.22
C ILE A 96 -16.31 -6.80 -3.54
N VAL A 97 -16.30 -7.98 -4.16
CA VAL A 97 -15.64 -9.18 -3.61
C VAL A 97 -14.13 -8.97 -3.51
N ARG A 98 -13.50 -8.43 -4.56
CA ARG A 98 -12.07 -8.15 -4.55
C ARG A 98 -11.68 -7.19 -3.43
N ASN A 99 -12.46 -6.11 -3.23
CA ASN A 99 -12.23 -5.18 -2.12
C ASN A 99 -12.44 -5.84 -0.75
N MET A 100 -13.46 -6.69 -0.62
CA MET A 100 -13.65 -7.48 0.59
C MET A 100 -12.47 -8.41 0.87
N CYS A 101 -11.94 -9.09 -0.13
CA CYS A 101 -10.74 -9.92 0.00
C CYS A 101 -9.52 -9.10 0.44
N LYS A 102 -9.30 -7.95 -0.21
CA LYS A 102 -8.14 -7.08 0.02
C LYS A 102 -8.20 -6.39 1.40
N TYR A 103 -9.30 -5.71 1.72
CA TYR A 103 -9.39 -4.89 2.94
C TYR A 103 -10.12 -5.60 4.10
N GLY A 104 -10.90 -6.62 3.79
CA GLY A 104 -11.89 -7.19 4.71
C GLY A 104 -13.24 -6.48 4.62
N ASP A 105 -13.27 -5.29 4.01
CA ASP A 105 -14.40 -4.38 3.96
C ASP A 105 -14.58 -3.81 2.55
N CYS A 106 -15.84 -3.63 2.14
CA CYS A 106 -16.19 -2.87 0.96
C CYS A 106 -17.36 -1.94 1.27
N PHE A 107 -17.26 -0.70 0.85
CA PHE A 107 -18.28 0.32 1.05
C PHE A 107 -18.85 0.74 -0.29
N VAL A 108 -20.16 0.63 -0.44
CA VAL A 108 -20.88 0.96 -1.67
C VAL A 108 -21.89 2.06 -1.37
N GLU A 109 -21.74 3.18 -2.04
CA GLU A 109 -22.66 4.32 -1.94
C GLU A 109 -23.85 4.13 -2.88
N ASN A 110 -25.05 4.31 -2.33
CA ASN A 110 -26.31 4.32 -3.06
C ASN A 110 -26.56 5.73 -3.59
N ILE A 111 -26.56 5.89 -4.90
CA ILE A 111 -26.82 7.18 -5.54
C ILE A 111 -28.29 7.22 -5.96
N VAL A 112 -29.03 8.20 -5.38
CA VAL A 112 -30.43 8.48 -5.65
C VAL A 112 -30.54 9.87 -6.28
N ASP A 113 -31.43 10.03 -7.27
CA ASP A 113 -31.71 11.35 -7.84
C ASP A 113 -32.53 12.18 -6.84
N MET A 114 -31.95 13.28 -6.38
CA MET A 114 -32.58 14.21 -5.45
C MET A 114 -33.81 14.91 -6.05
N ASN A 115 -33.93 14.98 -7.37
CA ASN A 115 -35.11 15.58 -8.06
C ASN A 115 -36.23 14.59 -8.16
N ASN A 116 -35.96 13.29 -8.17
CA ASN A 116 -36.95 12.22 -8.23
C ASN A 116 -36.58 11.05 -7.30
N PRO A 117 -36.72 11.22 -5.98
CA PRO A 117 -36.33 10.20 -5.00
C PRO A 117 -37.13 8.90 -5.14
N ASP A 118 -38.36 8.99 -5.67
CA ASP A 118 -39.26 7.84 -5.84
C ASP A 118 -38.77 6.87 -6.95
N ALA A 119 -37.85 7.32 -7.80
CA ALA A 119 -37.21 6.44 -8.80
C ALA A 119 -36.21 5.42 -8.16
N GLY A 120 -35.96 5.51 -6.86
CA GLY A 120 -35.08 4.58 -6.16
C GLY A 120 -33.59 4.79 -6.39
N ILE A 121 -32.80 3.72 -6.22
CA ILE A 121 -31.35 3.74 -6.38
C ILE A 121 -31.02 3.59 -7.86
N GLN A 122 -30.42 4.63 -8.44
CA GLN A 122 -30.06 4.66 -9.86
C GLN A 122 -28.66 4.12 -10.16
N ARG A 123 -27.75 4.25 -9.20
CA ARG A 123 -26.35 3.86 -9.39
C ARG A 123 -25.72 3.42 -8.09
N LEU A 124 -24.80 2.49 -8.20
CA LEU A 124 -23.90 2.07 -7.13
C LEU A 124 -22.50 2.64 -7.37
N LYS A 125 -21.83 3.06 -6.31
CA LYS A 125 -20.45 3.56 -6.37
C LYS A 125 -19.62 2.93 -5.26
N VAL A 126 -18.58 2.19 -5.63
CA VAL A 126 -17.63 1.64 -4.68
C VAL A 126 -16.72 2.76 -4.16
N LEU A 127 -16.59 2.87 -2.84
CA LEU A 127 -15.79 3.87 -2.16
C LEU A 127 -14.52 3.22 -1.58
N ASN A 128 -13.44 4.01 -1.51
CA ASN A 128 -12.19 3.54 -0.89
C ASN A 128 -12.36 3.40 0.63
N PRO A 129 -12.19 2.18 1.19
CA PRO A 129 -12.40 1.89 2.60
C PRO A 129 -11.49 2.67 3.55
N VAL A 130 -10.33 3.14 3.08
CA VAL A 130 -9.36 3.90 3.88
C VAL A 130 -9.94 5.20 4.43
N PHE A 131 -10.87 5.81 3.69
CA PHE A 131 -11.45 7.11 4.02
C PHE A 131 -12.84 7.05 4.63
N ILE A 132 -13.41 5.85 4.82
CA ILE A 132 -14.75 5.67 5.36
C ILE A 132 -14.68 5.19 6.82
N PHE A 133 -15.46 5.83 7.67
CA PHE A 133 -15.56 5.50 9.09
C PHE A 133 -17.00 5.25 9.48
N ARG A 134 -17.23 4.21 10.28
CA ARG A 134 -18.53 3.92 10.86
C ARG A 134 -18.78 4.86 12.04
N ARG A 135 -19.99 5.37 12.13
CA ARG A 135 -20.48 6.12 13.29
C ARG A 135 -21.51 5.27 14.00
N GLU A 136 -21.19 4.84 15.20
CA GLU A 136 -22.02 4.00 16.03
C GLU A 136 -22.49 4.77 17.28
N ASP A 137 -23.62 4.35 17.84
CA ASP A 137 -24.05 4.84 19.14
C ASP A 137 -23.32 4.10 20.28
N ARG A 138 -23.67 4.48 21.54
CA ARG A 138 -23.11 3.88 22.74
C ARG A 138 -23.40 2.37 22.90
N PHE A 139 -24.37 1.85 22.16
CA PHE A 139 -24.75 0.45 22.20
C PHE A 139 -24.19 -0.34 21.02
N GLY A 140 -23.41 0.30 20.15
CA GLY A 140 -22.84 -0.34 18.97
C GLY A 140 -23.78 -0.36 17.76
N TYR A 141 -24.93 0.33 17.79
CA TYR A 141 -25.82 0.43 16.64
C TYR A 141 -25.31 1.44 15.63
N LEU A 142 -25.30 1.06 14.36
CA LEU A 142 -24.88 1.92 13.26
C LEU A 142 -25.84 3.12 13.11
N LYS A 143 -25.31 4.34 13.25
CA LYS A 143 -26.03 5.61 13.01
C LYS A 143 -25.75 6.19 11.62
N GLY A 144 -24.63 5.85 11.01
CA GLY A 144 -24.22 6.36 9.71
C GLY A 144 -22.72 6.20 9.50
N PHE A 145 -22.21 6.93 8.52
CA PHE A 145 -20.82 6.89 8.15
C PHE A 145 -20.24 8.31 8.03
N ILE A 146 -18.93 8.40 8.11
CA ILE A 146 -18.19 9.64 7.88
C ILE A 146 -17.16 9.33 6.80
N GLN A 147 -17.19 10.09 5.72
CA GLN A 147 -16.19 10.03 4.67
C GLN A 147 -15.22 11.20 4.83
N GLU A 148 -13.93 10.92 4.91
CA GLU A 148 -12.90 11.94 4.80
C GLU A 148 -12.57 12.20 3.34
N VAL A 149 -12.53 13.47 2.94
CA VAL A 149 -12.13 13.87 1.59
C VAL A 149 -10.63 14.19 1.62
N PRO A 150 -9.80 13.48 0.80
CA PRO A 150 -8.38 13.80 0.71
C PRO A 150 -8.15 15.24 0.30
N GLN A 151 -7.18 15.90 0.91
CA GLN A 151 -6.87 17.32 0.64
C GLN A 151 -6.22 17.58 -0.74
N SER A 152 -6.01 16.56 -1.57
CA SER A 152 -5.47 16.76 -2.91
C SER A 152 -6.52 17.46 -3.80
N THR A 153 -6.10 18.50 -4.49
CA THR A 153 -6.96 19.35 -5.37
C THR A 153 -7.72 18.54 -6.43
N ALA A 154 -7.17 17.42 -6.89
CA ALA A 154 -7.80 16.52 -7.87
C ALA A 154 -8.95 15.70 -7.26
N ALA A 155 -8.81 15.25 -6.01
CA ALA A 155 -9.85 14.50 -5.33
C ALA A 155 -11.04 15.39 -4.92
N ALA A 156 -10.79 16.64 -4.54
CA ALA A 156 -11.84 17.60 -4.20
C ALA A 156 -12.75 17.97 -5.39
N GLN A 157 -12.23 17.92 -6.61
CA GLN A 157 -13.01 18.15 -7.84
C GLN A 157 -13.92 16.97 -8.21
N GLN A 158 -13.60 15.76 -7.77
CA GLN A 158 -14.39 14.57 -8.04
C GLN A 158 -15.68 14.50 -7.19
N TYR A 159 -15.69 15.16 -6.03
CA TYR A 159 -16.84 15.27 -5.12
C TYR A 159 -17.63 16.56 -5.43
N GLY A 160 -18.35 16.61 -6.53
CA GLY A 160 -19.20 17.67 -7.05
C GLY A 160 -19.52 18.89 -6.16
N GLN A 161 -19.83 20.02 -6.76
CA GLN A 161 -20.04 21.34 -6.14
C GLN A 161 -21.19 21.43 -5.10
N GLY A 162 -21.80 20.32 -4.68
CA GLY A 162 -22.95 20.29 -3.78
C GLY A 162 -22.71 19.67 -2.39
N ALA A 163 -21.55 19.05 -2.16
CA ALA A 163 -21.29 18.42 -0.86
C ALA A 163 -21.01 19.48 0.21
N LYS A 164 -21.86 19.54 1.26
CA LYS A 164 -21.60 20.34 2.45
C LYS A 164 -20.41 19.73 3.20
N LEU A 165 -19.21 20.26 2.95
CA LEU A 165 -18.01 19.93 3.71
C LEU A 165 -18.04 20.63 5.05
N ASP A 166 -17.97 19.87 6.14
CA ASP A 166 -17.68 20.40 7.45
C ASP A 166 -16.25 21.00 7.47
N LYS A 167 -15.94 21.85 8.46
CA LYS A 167 -14.62 22.50 8.64
C LYS A 167 -13.42 21.54 8.63
N LYS A 168 -13.64 20.22 8.64
CA LYS A 168 -12.63 19.16 8.62
C LYS A 168 -12.56 18.37 7.29
N ASN A 169 -13.16 18.86 6.20
CA ASN A 169 -13.26 18.11 4.95
C ASN A 169 -13.88 16.71 5.11
N THR A 170 -14.94 16.61 5.89
CA THR A 170 -15.67 15.35 6.09
C THR A 170 -17.09 15.47 5.59
N ILE A 171 -17.60 14.40 4.99
CA ILE A 171 -18.98 14.25 4.55
C ILE A 171 -19.64 13.26 5.50
N GLN A 172 -20.80 13.63 6.03
CA GLN A 172 -21.60 12.70 6.83
C GLN A 172 -22.61 12.02 5.90
N LEU A 173 -22.63 10.68 5.97
CA LEU A 173 -23.52 9.83 5.21
C LEU A 173 -24.45 9.11 6.18
N ASP A 174 -25.74 9.04 5.84
CA ASP A 174 -26.71 8.28 6.60
C ASP A 174 -26.51 6.78 6.39
N ARG A 175 -27.05 5.98 7.32
CA ARG A 175 -26.91 4.53 7.29
C ARG A 175 -27.49 3.88 6.02
N ASN A 176 -28.47 4.52 5.37
CA ASN A 176 -29.13 4.01 4.16
C ASN A 176 -28.44 4.46 2.87
N GLN A 177 -27.55 5.48 2.95
CA GLN A 177 -26.80 5.97 1.80
C GLN A 177 -25.61 5.10 1.47
N LEU A 178 -25.16 4.27 2.41
CA LEU A 178 -23.97 3.47 2.24
C LEU A 178 -24.20 2.06 2.77
N ILE A 179 -23.88 1.10 1.92
CA ILE A 179 -23.88 -0.34 2.26
C ILE A 179 -22.48 -0.74 2.63
N HIS A 180 -22.33 -1.44 3.76
CA HIS A 180 -21.06 -1.97 4.23
C HIS A 180 -21.04 -3.49 4.11
N PHE A 181 -20.34 -4.00 3.12
CA PHE A 181 -20.00 -5.41 2.99
C PHE A 181 -18.73 -5.71 3.79
N ARG A 182 -18.70 -6.84 4.49
CA ARG A 182 -17.52 -7.22 5.25
C ARG A 182 -17.32 -8.72 5.27
N LEU A 183 -16.07 -9.16 5.27
CA LEU A 183 -15.74 -10.55 5.56
C LEU A 183 -15.93 -10.81 7.05
N HIS A 184 -16.73 -11.83 7.36
CA HIS A 184 -16.99 -12.18 8.75
C HIS A 184 -15.70 -12.66 9.44
N THR A 185 -15.50 -12.21 10.67
CA THR A 185 -14.41 -12.66 11.52
C THR A 185 -14.88 -12.80 12.96
N SER A 186 -14.39 -13.83 13.63
CA SER A 186 -14.58 -14.02 15.07
C SER A 186 -13.58 -13.22 15.92
N ASP A 187 -12.60 -12.58 15.28
CA ASP A 187 -11.56 -11.80 15.95
C ASP A 187 -12.09 -10.43 16.35
N SER A 188 -12.27 -10.19 17.65
CA SER A 188 -12.77 -8.95 18.22
C SER A 188 -11.93 -7.71 17.89
N ASN A 189 -10.63 -7.90 17.55
CA ASN A 189 -9.73 -6.80 17.23
C ASN A 189 -10.08 -6.10 15.89
N PHE A 190 -10.89 -6.75 15.05
CA PHE A 190 -11.33 -6.18 13.77
C PHE A 190 -12.75 -5.60 13.86
N TYR A 191 -13.55 -6.03 14.84
CA TYR A 191 -14.92 -5.52 14.98
C TYR A 191 -14.94 -4.00 15.18
N PRO A 192 -15.85 -3.25 14.54
CA PRO A 192 -17.00 -3.68 13.71
C PRO A 192 -16.69 -3.89 12.21
N TYR A 193 -15.45 -3.87 11.84
CA TYR A 193 -14.98 -4.08 10.47
C TYR A 193 -14.70 -5.55 10.17
N GLY A 194 -14.41 -5.87 8.91
CA GLY A 194 -14.00 -7.19 8.48
C GLY A 194 -12.51 -7.43 8.62
N LYS A 195 -12.10 -8.66 8.36
CA LYS A 195 -10.68 -9.07 8.35
C LYS A 195 -10.30 -9.47 6.93
N SER A 196 -9.29 -8.81 6.38
CA SER A 196 -8.71 -9.16 5.08
C SER A 196 -8.16 -10.60 5.07
N ILE A 197 -8.24 -11.28 3.94
CA ILE A 197 -7.55 -12.55 3.73
C ILE A 197 -6.02 -12.37 3.74
N CYS A 198 -5.51 -11.18 3.42
CA CYS A 198 -4.09 -10.85 3.50
C CYS A 198 -3.59 -10.65 4.94
N ALA A 199 -4.48 -10.48 5.93
CA ALA A 199 -4.08 -10.14 7.30
C ALA A 199 -3.06 -11.11 7.93
N PRO A 200 -3.18 -12.44 7.78
CA PRO A 200 -2.19 -13.38 8.32
C PRO A 200 -0.82 -13.26 7.66
N GLY A 201 -0.80 -12.92 6.37
CA GLY A 201 0.41 -12.82 5.54
C GLY A 201 1.24 -11.57 5.75
N VAL A 202 0.70 -10.50 6.36
CA VAL A 202 1.38 -9.18 6.49
C VAL A 202 2.79 -9.30 7.08
N ARG A 203 2.96 -10.11 8.12
CA ARG A 203 4.27 -10.26 8.79
C ARG A 203 5.27 -10.96 7.88
N ALA A 204 4.85 -12.03 7.23
CA ALA A 204 5.70 -12.81 6.32
C ALA A 204 6.10 -11.96 5.11
N TRP A 205 5.15 -11.22 4.53
CA TRP A 205 5.39 -10.31 3.43
C TRP A 205 6.38 -9.19 3.77
N LYS A 206 6.27 -8.57 4.94
CA LYS A 206 7.24 -7.56 5.39
C LYS A 206 8.66 -8.14 5.51
N SER A 207 8.77 -9.38 5.99
CA SER A 207 10.06 -10.08 6.06
C SER A 207 10.60 -10.39 4.66
N LEU A 208 9.76 -10.87 3.74
CA LEU A 208 10.13 -11.13 2.35
C LEU A 208 10.68 -9.88 1.68
N ARG A 209 9.94 -8.78 1.73
CA ARG A 209 10.35 -7.50 1.14
C ARG A 209 11.70 -7.02 1.69
N MET A 210 11.88 -7.11 3.02
CA MET A 210 13.16 -6.74 3.64
C MET A 210 14.31 -7.62 3.16
N MET A 211 14.07 -8.92 2.95
CA MET A 211 15.08 -9.85 2.42
C MET A 211 15.43 -9.55 0.96
N GLU A 212 14.42 -9.23 0.14
CA GLU A 212 14.63 -8.85 -1.27
C GLU A 212 15.46 -7.57 -1.38
N ASP A 213 15.10 -6.53 -0.61
CA ASP A 213 15.85 -5.27 -0.55
C ASP A 213 17.30 -5.51 -0.07
N ALA A 214 17.47 -6.29 0.99
CA ALA A 214 18.80 -6.64 1.52
C ALA A 214 19.64 -7.43 0.51
N MET A 215 19.04 -8.38 -0.22
CA MET A 215 19.68 -9.15 -1.27
C MET A 215 20.14 -8.25 -2.42
N LEU A 216 19.29 -7.32 -2.85
CA LEU A 216 19.62 -6.36 -3.90
C LEU A 216 20.79 -5.48 -3.49
N ILE A 217 20.74 -4.90 -2.28
CA ILE A 217 21.82 -4.06 -1.73
C ILE A 217 23.12 -4.88 -1.62
N TYR A 218 23.03 -6.09 -1.08
CA TYR A 218 24.19 -6.97 -0.93
C TYR A 218 24.85 -7.28 -2.28
N ARG A 219 24.07 -7.62 -3.29
CA ARG A 219 24.57 -7.88 -4.65
C ARG A 219 25.20 -6.65 -5.26
N LEU A 220 24.55 -5.50 -5.12
CA LEU A 220 25.04 -4.24 -5.67
C LEU A 220 26.38 -3.81 -5.06
N HIS A 221 26.53 -3.97 -3.72
CA HIS A 221 27.75 -3.57 -3.01
C HIS A 221 28.86 -4.62 -3.01
N ARG A 222 28.51 -5.91 -3.09
CA ARG A 222 29.48 -7.01 -2.95
C ARG A 222 29.81 -7.73 -4.25
N ALA A 223 28.99 -7.59 -5.30
CA ALA A 223 29.26 -8.21 -6.59
C ALA A 223 30.50 -7.63 -7.31
N PRO A 224 30.76 -6.30 -7.30
CA PRO A 224 31.93 -5.75 -7.93
C PRO A 224 33.21 -6.24 -7.22
N GLU A 225 34.18 -6.69 -8.01
CA GLU A 225 35.54 -6.92 -7.53
C GLU A 225 36.14 -5.59 -7.08
N ARG A 226 36.68 -5.54 -5.89
CA ARG A 226 37.36 -4.36 -5.38
C ARG A 226 38.86 -4.50 -5.57
N ARG A 227 39.50 -3.43 -6.00
CA ARG A 227 40.94 -3.38 -6.18
C ARG A 227 41.60 -2.67 -5.01
N ILE A 228 42.68 -3.27 -4.49
CA ILE A 228 43.54 -2.65 -3.50
C ILE A 228 44.81 -2.25 -4.20
N PHE A 229 45.08 -0.95 -4.20
CA PHE A 229 46.32 -0.38 -4.72
C PHE A 229 47.28 -0.15 -3.56
N TYR A 230 48.31 -0.98 -3.44
CA TYR A 230 49.43 -0.77 -2.53
C TYR A 230 50.42 0.14 -3.21
N ILE A 231 50.58 1.36 -2.72
CA ILE A 231 51.42 2.38 -3.33
C ILE A 231 52.65 2.57 -2.48
N ASP A 232 53.81 2.30 -3.07
CA ASP A 232 55.09 2.57 -2.39
C ASP A 232 55.34 4.07 -2.29
N THR A 233 55.39 4.56 -1.08
CA THR A 233 55.70 5.97 -0.75
C THR A 233 57.16 6.23 -0.51
N GLY A 234 58.02 5.19 -0.53
CA GLY A 234 59.44 5.30 -0.27
C GLY A 234 59.75 6.02 1.06
N ASN A 235 60.70 6.93 1.02
CA ASN A 235 61.12 7.71 2.19
C ASN A 235 60.39 9.05 2.38
N LEU A 236 59.17 9.20 1.84
CA LEU A 236 58.40 10.44 2.00
C LEU A 236 58.03 10.67 3.47
N PRO A 237 58.15 11.93 3.98
CA PRO A 237 57.64 12.30 5.29
C PRO A 237 56.15 12.11 5.37
N GLN A 238 55.62 11.70 6.52
CA GLN A 238 54.21 11.37 6.72
C GLN A 238 53.23 12.48 6.31
N THR A 239 53.65 13.74 6.54
CA THR A 239 52.88 14.93 6.13
C THR A 239 52.72 15.09 4.61
N LYS A 240 53.61 14.49 3.81
CA LYS A 240 53.54 14.53 2.33
C LYS A 240 52.89 13.29 1.72
N VAL A 241 52.75 12.22 2.50
CA VAL A 241 52.10 10.97 2.04
C VAL A 241 50.66 11.21 1.67
N GLU A 242 49.91 11.95 2.47
CA GLU A 242 48.49 12.25 2.21
C GLU A 242 48.33 13.01 0.89
N MET A 243 49.06 14.08 0.67
CA MET A 243 49.01 14.84 -0.59
C MET A 243 49.42 13.99 -1.79
N PHE A 244 50.39 13.08 -1.62
CA PHE A 244 50.82 12.17 -2.67
C PHE A 244 49.73 11.19 -3.02
N MET A 245 49.06 10.61 -2.00
CA MET A 245 47.93 9.68 -2.17
C MET A 245 46.71 10.34 -2.83
N GLU A 246 46.40 11.59 -2.44
CA GLU A 246 45.34 12.36 -3.08
C GLU A 246 45.61 12.64 -4.56
N ARG A 247 46.84 12.96 -4.89
CA ARG A 247 47.24 13.18 -6.28
C ARG A 247 47.11 11.90 -7.12
N ILE A 248 47.47 10.76 -6.56
CA ILE A 248 47.35 9.46 -7.22
C ILE A 248 45.86 9.12 -7.39
N LYS A 249 45.05 9.23 -6.32
CA LYS A 249 43.58 9.04 -6.41
C LYS A 249 42.97 9.93 -7.48
N ALA A 250 43.31 11.20 -7.52
CA ALA A 250 42.84 12.14 -8.54
C ALA A 250 43.27 11.76 -9.97
N LYS A 251 44.43 11.13 -10.13
CA LYS A 251 44.90 10.66 -11.43
C LYS A 251 44.13 9.44 -11.92
N PHE A 252 43.78 8.52 -11.03
CA PHE A 252 42.97 7.35 -11.35
C PHE A 252 41.47 7.69 -11.54
N LYS A 253 40.94 8.71 -10.83
CA LYS A 253 39.57 9.21 -10.99
C LYS A 253 39.32 9.99 -12.30
N LYS A 254 40.38 10.35 -13.03
CA LYS A 254 40.29 11.15 -14.26
C LYS A 254 39.95 10.34 -15.53
N GLU A 255 39.50 9.12 -15.46
CA GLU A 255 38.95 8.44 -16.63
C GLU A 255 37.66 9.09 -17.04
N LYS A 256 37.71 9.76 -18.21
CA LYS A 256 36.66 10.53 -18.82
C LYS A 256 35.57 9.61 -19.31
N PHE A 257 34.37 9.66 -18.71
CA PHE A 257 33.17 9.24 -19.39
C PHE A 257 32.70 10.34 -20.33
N PHE A 258 33.04 10.21 -21.60
CA PHE A 258 32.42 10.98 -22.68
C PHE A 258 31.13 10.29 -23.08
N ASN A 259 30.00 10.74 -22.58
CA ASN A 259 28.72 10.49 -23.24
C ASN A 259 28.49 11.58 -24.28
N ASN A 260 28.63 11.19 -25.55
CA ASN A 260 28.62 12.08 -26.69
C ASN A 260 27.22 12.45 -27.19
N ASP A 261 26.13 12.08 -26.51
CA ASP A 261 24.80 12.16 -27.12
C ASP A 261 23.72 12.95 -26.35
N SER A 262 24.00 13.57 -25.25
CA SER A 262 22.94 14.36 -24.58
C SER A 262 23.38 15.39 -23.55
N GLY A 263 24.54 16.02 -23.62
CA GLY A 263 24.86 17.28 -22.90
C GLY A 263 24.44 17.43 -21.41
N ASN A 264 23.82 16.43 -20.81
CA ASN A 264 23.42 16.39 -19.42
C ASN A 264 24.21 15.30 -18.68
N ALA A 265 24.94 15.68 -17.64
CA ALA A 265 25.49 14.75 -16.66
C ALA A 265 24.35 14.08 -15.93
N ASP A 266 23.98 12.90 -16.39
CA ASP A 266 23.01 12.04 -15.69
C ASP A 266 23.74 11.46 -14.47
N GLU A 267 23.41 11.93 -13.29
CA GLU A 267 23.86 11.39 -11.98
C GLU A 267 23.23 10.01 -11.71
N ARG A 268 23.20 9.15 -12.72
CA ARG A 268 22.81 7.77 -12.51
C ARG A 268 23.96 7.07 -11.80
N PHE A 269 23.63 6.48 -10.68
CA PHE A 269 24.49 5.61 -9.88
C PHE A 269 25.37 4.75 -10.78
N ASN A 270 26.66 5.06 -10.82
CA ASN A 270 27.64 4.27 -11.54
C ASN A 270 28.19 3.19 -10.58
N PRO A 271 27.81 1.90 -10.74
CA PRO A 271 28.28 0.83 -9.88
C PRO A 271 29.80 0.58 -9.97
N LEU A 272 30.48 1.24 -10.91
CA LEU A 272 31.93 1.17 -11.13
C LEU A 272 32.66 2.42 -10.60
N SER A 273 32.08 3.14 -9.62
CA SER A 273 32.73 4.34 -9.11
C SER A 273 34.06 3.98 -8.44
N ALA A 274 35.12 4.73 -8.78
CA ALA A 274 36.45 4.58 -8.20
C ALA A 274 36.54 4.84 -6.67
N GLU A 275 35.40 5.11 -6.03
CA GLU A 275 35.30 5.27 -4.58
C GLU A 275 35.35 3.94 -3.82
N GLU A 276 35.16 2.82 -4.53
CA GLU A 276 35.23 1.48 -3.94
C GLU A 276 36.65 0.87 -3.95
N ASP A 277 37.59 1.47 -4.65
CA ASP A 277 38.97 1.02 -4.68
C ASP A 277 39.73 1.50 -3.43
N PHE A 278 40.51 0.61 -2.85
CA PHE A 278 41.31 0.92 -1.66
C PHE A 278 42.74 1.33 -2.05
N PHE A 279 43.20 2.45 -1.55
CA PHE A 279 44.58 2.95 -1.74
C PHE A 279 45.31 2.89 -0.42
N VAL A 280 46.31 2.01 -0.32
CA VAL A 280 47.07 1.76 0.91
C VAL A 280 48.53 2.21 0.69
N PRO A 281 49.05 3.18 1.46
CA PRO A 281 50.46 3.57 1.39
C PRO A 281 51.37 2.52 2.05
N MET A 282 52.44 2.11 1.36
CA MET A 282 53.47 1.22 1.88
C MET A 282 54.81 1.92 1.96
N LYS A 283 55.67 1.54 2.94
CA LYS A 283 56.98 2.17 3.20
C LYS A 283 58.18 1.28 2.91
N ASN A 284 58.01 0.08 2.41
CA ASN A 284 59.09 -0.92 2.44
C ASN A 284 59.78 -1.20 1.09
N GLY A 285 59.66 -0.33 0.10
CA GLY A 285 60.39 -0.51 -1.17
C GLY A 285 60.06 -1.75 -1.98
N GLN A 286 58.90 -2.37 -1.71
CA GLN A 286 58.44 -3.58 -2.43
C GLN A 286 57.76 -3.26 -3.78
N GLY A 287 57.74 -2.02 -4.18
CA GLY A 287 57.07 -1.57 -5.40
C GLY A 287 55.56 -1.48 -5.25
N THR A 288 54.88 -0.86 -6.21
CA THR A 288 53.41 -0.76 -6.26
C THR A 288 52.82 -2.11 -6.63
N LYS A 289 51.94 -2.63 -5.79
CA LYS A 289 51.21 -3.90 -6.03
C LYS A 289 49.71 -3.62 -6.12
N ILE A 290 49.04 -4.30 -7.03
CA ILE A 290 47.61 -4.26 -7.15
C ILE A 290 47.08 -5.67 -6.79
N GLU A 291 46.18 -5.72 -5.83
CA GLU A 291 45.45 -6.94 -5.47
C GLU A 291 43.97 -6.77 -5.73
N THR A 292 43.36 -7.81 -6.26
CA THR A 292 41.91 -7.85 -6.45
C THR A 292 41.30 -8.60 -5.29
N LEU A 293 40.39 -7.95 -4.56
CA LEU A 293 39.54 -8.67 -3.61
C LEU A 293 38.39 -9.31 -4.40
N PRO A 294 38.32 -10.65 -4.38
CA PRO A 294 37.24 -11.33 -5.09
C PRO A 294 35.87 -10.86 -4.55
N GLY A 295 34.92 -10.68 -5.45
CA GLY A 295 33.52 -10.43 -5.08
C GLY A 295 32.92 -11.59 -4.27
N ALA A 296 31.75 -11.40 -3.73
CA ALA A 296 31.07 -12.43 -2.93
C ALA A 296 30.79 -13.67 -3.78
N GLN A 297 31.18 -14.86 -3.29
CA GLN A 297 31.06 -16.12 -4.03
C GLN A 297 29.61 -16.69 -4.04
N ASN A 298 28.76 -16.32 -3.06
CA ASN A 298 27.42 -16.89 -2.86
C ASN A 298 26.29 -15.98 -3.33
N LEU A 299 26.46 -15.28 -4.45
CA LEU A 299 25.44 -14.37 -5.00
C LEU A 299 24.21 -15.11 -5.55
N GLY A 300 24.28 -16.43 -5.74
CA GLY A 300 23.19 -17.26 -6.28
C GLY A 300 22.25 -17.83 -5.23
N GLU A 301 22.57 -17.76 -3.95
CA GLU A 301 21.74 -18.30 -2.87
C GLU A 301 20.49 -17.42 -2.67
N ILE A 302 19.31 -17.99 -2.93
CA ILE A 302 18.01 -17.34 -2.79
C ILE A 302 17.01 -18.16 -1.95
N ASP A 303 17.50 -19.17 -1.25
CA ASP A 303 16.64 -20.13 -0.54
C ASP A 303 15.86 -19.47 0.60
N ASP A 304 16.46 -18.50 1.30
CA ASP A 304 15.77 -17.72 2.32
C ASP A 304 14.62 -16.88 1.73
N VAL A 305 14.84 -16.28 0.56
CA VAL A 305 13.82 -15.49 -0.15
C VAL A 305 12.68 -16.41 -0.59
N ARG A 306 13.00 -17.60 -1.12
CA ARG A 306 12.01 -18.62 -1.52
C ARG A 306 11.19 -19.08 -0.31
N TYR A 307 11.84 -19.33 0.82
CA TYR A 307 11.16 -19.73 2.05
C TYR A 307 10.10 -18.69 2.47
N PHE A 308 10.46 -17.39 2.50
CA PHE A 308 9.52 -16.36 2.88
C PHE A 308 8.43 -16.15 1.83
N ARG A 309 8.74 -16.25 0.53
CA ARG A 309 7.75 -16.20 -0.53
C ARG A 309 6.71 -17.32 -0.38
N ASP A 310 7.16 -18.54 -0.22
CA ASP A 310 6.27 -19.71 -0.07
C ASP A 310 5.42 -19.61 1.20
N LYS A 311 5.98 -19.01 2.26
CA LYS A 311 5.23 -18.72 3.50
C LYS A 311 4.17 -17.62 3.36
N VAL A 312 4.34 -16.68 2.44
CA VAL A 312 3.34 -15.64 2.14
C VAL A 312 2.16 -16.23 1.38
N LEU A 313 2.45 -17.21 0.50
CA LEU A 313 1.45 -17.83 -0.40
C LEU A 313 0.75 -19.04 0.23
N ALA A 314 1.24 -19.56 1.34
CA ALA A 314 0.62 -20.66 2.11
C ALA A 314 -0.53 -20.16 2.99
#